data_351e089d76956f1918ecadf29732c502
#
_entry.id   351e089d76956f1918ecadf29732c502
#
_cell.length_a   1.000
_cell.length_b   1.000
_cell.length_c   1.000
_cell.angle_alpha   90.00
_cell.angle_beta   90.00
_cell.angle_gamma   90.00
#
_symmetry.space_group_name_H-M   'P 1'
#
loop_
_entity.id
_entity.type
_entity.pdbx_description
1 polymer ?
#
loop_
_entity_poly.entity_id
_entity_poly.type
_entity_poly.pdbx_seq_one_letter_code
_entity_poly.pdbx_strand_id
1 'polypeptide(L)'
;MRYRGILTGVVLMLLGVTSALAEDHPRLSLSTSVNYSVGDYGTGKDTTIVYMPFTLGVSPLDRLWLSVTVPFVYQDTQNVIITSGGVASRKEEKGKLARPARSTTEEGIGDVLLKVSYAILEEKALIPEIAPYVKIKFPTADENRGLGTGEYDETIGVDLSKRLIHGLFGYLSLSYTFIGSPPGSDLRNSFGWSLGPAYALGPVSVFGFLEGATAIAPGQEDPLDVRVGAEFGLLPALKLTGAVTRGLSKGSADWGVSAGLALRF
;
A
#
# COMPACT_ATOMS: atom_id res chain seq x y z
N MET A 1 -25.37 6.78 23.03
CA MET A 1 -24.48 5.68 22.59
C MET A 1 -23.87 6.06 21.24
N ARG A 2 -22.61 6.44 21.22
CA ARG A 2 -21.88 6.76 19.97
C ARG A 2 -21.12 5.50 19.54
N TYR A 3 -21.53 4.90 18.45
CA TYR A 3 -20.73 3.86 17.80
C TYR A 3 -19.45 4.52 17.25
N ARG A 4 -18.32 4.30 17.92
CA ARG A 4 -17.00 4.58 17.36
C ARG A 4 -16.61 3.36 16.54
N GLY A 5 -16.71 3.48 15.23
CA GLY A 5 -16.23 2.49 14.27
C GLY A 5 -14.70 2.49 14.22
N ILE A 6 -14.14 1.33 14.09
CA ILE A 6 -12.70 1.05 14.09
C ILE A 6 -12.35 0.57 12.70
N LEU A 7 -11.28 1.06 12.08
CA LEU A 7 -10.76 0.53 10.82
C LEU A 7 -9.39 1.12 10.42
N THR A 8 -8.44 0.33 9.94
CA THR A 8 -7.02 0.66 9.78
C THR A 8 -6.46 0.29 8.42
N GLY A 9 -5.50 0.95 7.90
CA GLY A 9 -4.84 0.51 6.73
C GLY A 9 -3.34 0.77 6.66
N VAL A 10 -2.62 -0.15 6.11
CA VAL A 10 -1.34 0.11 5.50
C VAL A 10 -1.56 0.13 4.00
N VAL A 11 -1.18 1.22 3.39
CA VAL A 11 -1.28 1.44 1.96
C VAL A 11 -0.03 0.88 1.31
N LEU A 12 0.10 -0.42 1.27
CA LEU A 12 1.14 -1.05 0.48
C LEU A 12 0.68 -2.43 -0.03
N MET A 13 0.76 -2.63 -1.33
CA MET A 13 0.72 -3.90 -2.05
C MET A 13 -0.60 -4.70 -2.07
N LEU A 14 -1.64 -4.18 -2.73
CA LEU A 14 -2.72 -5.04 -3.26
C LEU A 14 -2.52 -5.46 -4.73
N LEU A 15 -1.42 -5.05 -5.38
CA LEU A 15 -1.24 -5.27 -6.82
C LEU A 15 -0.44 -6.54 -7.19
N GLY A 16 0.20 -7.21 -6.23
CA GLY A 16 1.11 -8.32 -6.56
C GLY A 16 0.53 -9.73 -6.53
N VAL A 17 -0.54 -9.98 -5.78
CA VAL A 17 -1.02 -11.36 -5.53
C VAL A 17 -1.85 -11.95 -6.69
N THR A 18 -2.28 -11.12 -7.62
CA THR A 18 -3.29 -11.50 -8.60
C THR A 18 -2.79 -12.12 -9.90
N SER A 19 -1.48 -12.08 -10.17
CA SER A 19 -0.94 -12.56 -11.44
C SER A 19 -0.69 -14.07 -11.52
N ALA A 20 -0.59 -14.77 -10.39
CA ALA A 20 -0.17 -16.19 -10.39
C ALA A 20 -1.28 -17.20 -10.68
N LEU A 21 -2.54 -16.79 -10.78
CA LEU A 21 -3.67 -17.71 -10.95
C LEU A 21 -4.33 -17.68 -12.33
N ALA A 22 -3.87 -16.84 -13.26
CA ALA A 22 -4.42 -16.77 -14.61
C ALA A 22 -3.34 -17.08 -15.64
N GLU A 23 -3.57 -18.08 -16.49
CA GLU A 23 -2.76 -18.35 -17.67
C GLU A 23 -2.85 -17.25 -18.75
N ASP A 24 -3.84 -16.37 -18.66
CA ASP A 24 -3.97 -15.17 -19.51
C ASP A 24 -3.69 -13.91 -18.68
N HIS A 25 -2.63 -13.20 -19.01
CA HIS A 25 -2.36 -11.88 -18.45
C HIS A 25 -3.45 -10.90 -18.94
N PRO A 26 -4.28 -10.32 -18.07
CA PRO A 26 -5.29 -9.39 -18.51
C PRO A 26 -4.63 -8.19 -19.16
N ARG A 27 -5.08 -7.81 -20.34
CA ARG A 27 -4.55 -6.64 -21.04
C ARG A 27 -4.97 -5.33 -20.38
N LEU A 28 -6.09 -5.37 -19.64
CA LEU A 28 -6.66 -4.23 -18.94
C LEU A 28 -7.19 -4.66 -17.58
N SER A 29 -6.98 -3.86 -16.55
CA SER A 29 -7.62 -4.05 -15.25
C SER A 29 -8.10 -2.73 -14.65
N LEU A 30 -9.20 -2.80 -13.92
CA LEU A 30 -9.70 -1.73 -13.08
C LEU A 30 -9.84 -2.28 -11.66
N SER A 31 -9.29 -1.61 -10.67
CA SER A 31 -9.44 -2.04 -9.29
C SER A 31 -9.62 -0.87 -8.35
N THR A 32 -10.33 -1.15 -7.26
CA THR A 32 -10.48 -0.22 -6.14
C THR A 32 -10.59 -0.99 -4.85
N SER A 33 -10.27 -0.35 -3.74
CA SER A 33 -10.48 -0.88 -2.40
C SER A 33 -10.79 0.23 -1.42
N VAL A 34 -11.43 -0.12 -0.33
CA VAL A 34 -11.51 0.71 0.86
C VAL A 34 -10.59 0.11 1.89
N ASN A 35 -9.57 0.87 2.27
CA ASN A 35 -8.63 0.51 3.32
C ASN A 35 -8.78 1.54 4.43
N TYR A 36 -9.09 1.08 5.58
CA TYR A 36 -9.35 1.92 6.74
C TYR A 36 -8.37 1.60 7.86
N SER A 37 -7.75 2.59 8.56
CA SER A 37 -6.70 2.51 9.56
C SER A 37 -6.93 3.24 10.88
N VAL A 38 -6.59 2.56 12.01
CA VAL A 38 -6.48 3.19 13.32
C VAL A 38 -5.18 2.79 13.99
N GLY A 39 -4.46 3.74 14.49
CA GLY A 39 -3.26 3.54 15.27
C GLY A 39 -2.61 4.86 15.62
N ASP A 40 -1.67 4.84 16.53
CA ASP A 40 -0.92 6.04 16.90
C ASP A 40 0.28 6.33 15.99
N TYR A 41 0.69 5.34 15.19
CA TYR A 41 1.84 5.43 14.25
C TYR A 41 3.11 6.01 14.90
N GLY A 42 3.30 5.78 16.19
CA GLY A 42 4.39 6.36 16.98
C GLY A 42 4.24 7.84 17.30
N THR A 43 3.07 8.44 17.07
CA THR A 43 2.80 9.87 17.36
C THR A 43 2.21 10.10 18.75
N GLY A 44 1.81 9.02 19.43
CA GLY A 44 1.14 9.06 20.74
C GLY A 44 -0.30 9.54 20.71
N LYS A 45 -0.90 9.65 19.50
CA LYS A 45 -2.33 9.98 19.31
C LYS A 45 -2.92 9.10 18.24
N ASP A 46 -4.05 8.48 18.55
CA ASP A 46 -4.77 7.69 17.56
C ASP A 46 -5.15 8.53 16.35
N THR A 47 -4.87 7.99 15.18
CA THR A 47 -5.20 8.55 13.89
C THR A 47 -6.00 7.53 13.11
N THR A 48 -7.10 7.97 12.51
CA THR A 48 -7.88 7.18 11.55
C THR A 48 -7.55 7.63 10.14
N ILE A 49 -7.20 6.67 9.28
CA ILE A 49 -6.96 6.92 7.85
C ILE A 49 -7.90 6.04 7.04
N VAL A 50 -8.62 6.60 6.07
CA VAL A 50 -9.27 5.84 5.00
C VAL A 50 -8.53 6.14 3.70
N TYR A 51 -8.06 5.09 3.05
CA TYR A 51 -7.37 5.19 1.77
C TYR A 51 -8.12 4.38 0.73
N MET A 52 -8.57 5.03 -0.33
CA MET A 52 -9.37 4.43 -1.39
C MET A 52 -8.65 4.61 -2.73
N PRO A 53 -7.77 3.67 -3.14
CA PRO A 53 -7.10 3.72 -4.44
C PRO A 53 -8.05 3.31 -5.57
N PHE A 54 -8.04 4.06 -6.65
CA PHE A 54 -8.64 3.72 -7.93
C PHE A 54 -7.50 3.49 -8.92
N THR A 55 -7.32 2.24 -9.36
CA THR A 55 -6.19 1.84 -10.18
C THR A 55 -6.65 1.35 -11.55
N LEU A 56 -6.08 1.93 -12.58
CA LEU A 56 -6.11 1.44 -13.96
C LEU A 56 -4.78 0.77 -14.25
N GLY A 57 -4.82 -0.50 -14.67
CA GLY A 57 -3.65 -1.26 -15.08
C GLY A 57 -3.76 -1.71 -16.53
N VAL A 58 -2.68 -1.68 -17.27
CA VAL A 58 -2.60 -2.15 -18.66
C VAL A 58 -1.34 -2.98 -18.89
N SER A 59 -1.45 -4.01 -19.73
CA SER A 59 -0.33 -4.82 -20.22
C SER A 59 -0.20 -4.61 -21.73
N PRO A 60 0.52 -3.55 -22.20
CA PRO A 60 0.64 -3.26 -23.62
C PRO A 60 1.52 -4.27 -24.37
N LEU A 61 2.39 -4.94 -23.67
CA LEU A 61 3.27 -6.00 -24.15
C LEU A 61 3.26 -7.15 -23.16
N ASP A 62 3.57 -8.36 -23.63
CA ASP A 62 3.79 -9.49 -22.75
C ASP A 62 4.85 -9.14 -21.68
N ARG A 63 4.60 -9.51 -20.44
CA ARG A 63 5.47 -9.25 -19.28
C ARG A 63 5.59 -7.78 -18.84
N LEU A 64 5.06 -6.81 -19.59
CA LEU A 64 5.09 -5.40 -19.21
C LEU A 64 3.76 -5.00 -18.60
N TRP A 65 3.80 -4.52 -17.37
CA TRP A 65 2.65 -4.00 -16.64
C TRP A 65 2.83 -2.53 -16.29
N LEU A 66 1.85 -1.73 -16.67
CA LEU A 66 1.77 -0.31 -16.33
C LEU A 66 0.52 -0.08 -15.48
N SER A 67 0.61 0.71 -14.43
CA SER A 67 -0.57 1.11 -13.68
C SER A 67 -0.51 2.55 -13.21
N VAL A 68 -1.67 3.20 -13.22
CA VAL A 68 -1.90 4.52 -12.65
C VAL A 68 -2.92 4.37 -11.53
N THR A 69 -2.59 4.92 -10.36
CA THR A 69 -3.46 4.92 -9.19
C THR A 69 -3.75 6.35 -8.78
N VAL A 70 -5.04 6.67 -8.65
CA VAL A 70 -5.54 7.93 -8.09
C VAL A 70 -6.22 7.59 -6.77
N PRO A 71 -5.63 7.92 -5.62
CA PRO A 71 -6.23 7.62 -4.33
C PRO A 71 -7.15 8.75 -3.87
N PHE A 72 -8.22 8.39 -3.17
CA PHE A 72 -8.93 9.28 -2.27
C PHE A 72 -8.51 8.97 -0.84
N VAL A 73 -8.21 10.02 -0.08
CA VAL A 73 -7.71 9.94 1.29
C VAL A 73 -8.64 10.68 2.22
N TYR A 74 -8.95 10.08 3.36
CA TYR A 74 -9.59 10.72 4.50
C TYR A 74 -8.73 10.45 5.74
N GLN A 75 -8.48 11.48 6.55
CA GLN A 75 -7.76 11.34 7.82
C GLN A 75 -8.38 12.26 8.89
N ASP A 76 -8.46 11.78 10.12
CA ASP A 76 -9.06 12.51 11.24
C ASP A 76 -8.06 13.33 12.05
N THR A 77 -6.85 13.51 11.53
CA THR A 77 -5.79 14.31 12.16
C THR A 77 -4.88 14.94 11.12
N GLN A 78 -4.32 16.10 11.42
CA GLN A 78 -3.26 16.74 10.63
C GLN A 78 -1.84 16.35 11.10
N ASN A 79 -1.72 15.45 12.08
CA ASN A 79 -0.43 15.11 12.66
C ASN A 79 0.36 14.08 11.85
N VAL A 80 -0.21 13.53 10.79
CA VAL A 80 0.44 12.56 9.91
C VAL A 80 0.45 13.01 8.46
N ILE A 81 1.42 12.54 7.72
CA ILE A 81 1.56 12.74 6.27
C ILE A 81 1.72 11.37 5.63
N ILE A 82 0.97 11.13 4.56
CA ILE A 82 1.04 9.88 3.80
C ILE A 82 2.10 10.03 2.71
N THR A 83 3.01 9.05 2.63
CA THR A 83 4.07 8.98 1.61
C THR A 83 4.03 7.63 0.90
N SER A 84 4.81 7.45 -0.15
CA SER A 84 4.99 6.14 -0.79
C SER A 84 5.71 5.12 0.07
N GLY A 85 6.43 5.56 1.10
CA GLY A 85 7.18 4.71 2.03
C GLY A 85 6.45 4.43 3.34
N GLY A 86 5.26 5.02 3.55
CA GLY A 86 4.49 4.83 4.78
C GLY A 86 3.85 6.11 5.31
N VAL A 87 3.59 6.14 6.60
CA VAL A 87 2.99 7.28 7.31
C VAL A 87 4.06 7.93 8.20
N ALA A 88 4.24 9.25 8.09
CA ALA A 88 5.15 10.04 8.92
C ALA A 88 4.38 10.95 9.87
N SER A 89 4.93 11.19 11.06
CA SER A 89 4.44 12.26 11.92
C SER A 89 4.85 13.62 11.38
N ARG A 90 3.93 14.58 11.37
CA ARG A 90 4.22 15.97 11.05
C ARG A 90 4.85 16.64 12.27
N LYS A 91 6.13 17.03 12.19
CA LYS A 91 6.77 17.81 13.27
C LYS A 91 6.13 19.21 13.32
N GLU A 92 5.75 19.64 14.53
CA GLU A 92 5.42 21.04 14.78
C GLU A 92 6.69 21.89 14.55
N GLU A 93 6.66 22.83 13.60
CA GLU A 93 7.72 23.80 13.43
C GLU A 93 7.86 24.62 14.73
N LYS A 94 8.99 24.48 15.42
CA LYS A 94 9.34 25.37 16.53
C LYS A 94 9.46 26.81 16.03
N GLY A 95 8.46 27.64 16.33
CA GLY A 95 8.56 29.09 16.10
C GLY A 95 7.44 29.76 15.30
N LYS A 96 6.58 29.03 14.62
CA LYS A 96 5.32 29.60 14.15
C LYS A 96 4.28 29.38 15.25
N LEU A 97 3.58 30.49 15.65
CA LEU A 97 2.46 30.42 16.61
C LEU A 97 1.64 29.16 16.33
N ALA A 98 1.72 28.20 17.25
CA ALA A 98 0.98 26.97 17.17
C ALA A 98 -0.49 27.36 17.05
N ARG A 99 -1.06 27.22 15.86
CA ARG A 99 -2.51 27.20 15.76
C ARG A 99 -2.95 26.03 16.63
N PRO A 100 -3.85 26.25 17.60
CA PRO A 100 -4.30 25.17 18.46
C PRO A 100 -4.72 24.04 17.52
N ALA A 101 -4.20 22.84 17.78
CA ALA A 101 -4.52 21.63 17.04
C ALA A 101 -6.03 21.44 17.09
N ARG A 102 -6.74 22.05 16.15
CA ARG A 102 -8.11 21.66 15.86
C ARG A 102 -8.01 20.26 15.33
N SER A 103 -8.73 19.35 15.92
CA SER A 103 -9.03 18.05 15.35
C SER A 103 -9.79 18.31 14.03
N THR A 104 -9.04 18.53 12.96
CA THR A 104 -9.60 18.80 11.64
C THR A 104 -9.46 17.53 10.84
N THR A 105 -10.61 16.97 10.54
CA THR A 105 -10.77 15.94 9.52
C THR A 105 -10.38 16.54 8.18
N GLU A 106 -9.49 15.87 7.45
CA GLU A 106 -9.08 16.23 6.11
C GLU A 106 -9.41 15.10 5.15
N GLU A 107 -9.92 15.44 3.97
CA GLU A 107 -10.24 14.48 2.92
C GLU A 107 -10.00 15.05 1.53
N GLY A 108 -9.66 14.24 0.56
CA GLY A 108 -9.44 14.69 -0.81
C GLY A 108 -8.67 13.68 -1.66
N ILE A 109 -8.30 14.12 -2.84
CA ILE A 109 -7.44 13.34 -3.72
C ILE A 109 -6.03 13.35 -3.13
N GLY A 110 -5.44 12.16 -3.01
CA GLY A 110 -4.05 11.97 -2.62
C GLY A 110 -3.09 12.07 -3.80
N ASP A 111 -1.83 11.73 -3.55
CA ASP A 111 -0.79 11.75 -4.58
C ASP A 111 -1.02 10.62 -5.60
N VAL A 112 -0.98 10.96 -6.89
CA VAL A 112 -1.10 10.02 -8.00
C VAL A 112 0.15 9.16 -8.09
N LEU A 113 -0.03 7.84 -8.30
CA LEU A 113 1.06 6.87 -8.43
C LEU A 113 1.10 6.31 -9.85
N LEU A 114 2.29 6.22 -10.42
CA LEU A 114 2.58 5.48 -11.64
C LEU A 114 3.53 4.33 -11.30
N LYS A 115 3.15 3.08 -11.63
CA LYS A 115 4.05 1.92 -11.51
C LYS A 115 4.27 1.29 -12.88
N VAL A 116 5.52 0.94 -13.15
CA VAL A 116 5.96 0.17 -14.32
C VAL A 116 6.67 -1.07 -13.80
N SER A 117 6.25 -2.25 -14.22
CA SER A 117 6.84 -3.54 -13.85
C SER A 117 7.09 -4.38 -15.09
N TYR A 118 8.21 -5.11 -15.13
CA TYR A 118 8.55 -5.99 -16.24
C TYR A 118 9.07 -7.33 -15.72
N ALA A 119 8.39 -8.44 -16.06
CA ALA A 119 8.82 -9.78 -15.69
C ALA A 119 10.05 -10.19 -16.53
N ILE A 120 11.24 -9.98 -15.98
CA ILE A 120 12.51 -10.33 -16.64
C ILE A 120 12.73 -11.84 -16.69
N LEU A 121 12.20 -12.56 -15.70
CA LEU A 121 12.20 -14.02 -15.65
C LEU A 121 10.78 -14.51 -15.36
N GLU A 122 10.30 -15.44 -16.19
CA GLU A 122 9.05 -16.16 -15.94
C GLU A 122 9.29 -17.35 -15.01
N GLU A 123 8.27 -17.73 -14.27
CA GLU A 123 8.32 -18.91 -13.42
C GLU A 123 8.60 -20.18 -14.24
N LYS A 124 9.57 -20.98 -13.77
CA LYS A 124 9.86 -22.33 -14.27
C LYS A 124 10.01 -23.26 -13.06
N ALA A 125 10.22 -24.57 -13.30
CA ALA A 125 10.22 -25.59 -12.25
C ALA A 125 10.96 -25.17 -10.95
N LEU A 126 12.17 -24.64 -11.03
CA LEU A 126 12.97 -24.20 -9.88
C LEU A 126 13.19 -22.68 -9.79
N ILE A 127 12.87 -21.96 -10.85
CA ILE A 127 13.13 -20.51 -10.97
C ILE A 127 11.84 -19.77 -10.64
N PRO A 128 11.83 -18.80 -9.71
CA PRO A 128 10.67 -17.93 -9.48
C PRO A 128 10.47 -16.98 -10.66
N GLU A 129 9.28 -16.45 -10.80
CA GLU A 129 9.08 -15.23 -11.56
C GLU A 129 9.81 -14.09 -10.86
N ILE A 130 10.49 -13.22 -11.62
CA ILE A 130 11.18 -12.03 -11.11
C ILE A 130 10.75 -10.83 -11.93
N ALA A 131 10.08 -9.90 -11.27
CA ALA A 131 9.51 -8.70 -11.88
C ALA A 131 10.03 -7.43 -11.16
N PRO A 132 11.18 -6.86 -11.59
CA PRO A 132 11.58 -5.53 -11.16
C PRO A 132 10.54 -4.48 -11.56
N TYR A 133 10.46 -3.42 -10.74
CA TYR A 133 9.55 -2.31 -10.99
C TYR A 133 10.12 -0.97 -10.57
N VAL A 134 9.57 0.08 -11.17
CA VAL A 134 9.71 1.47 -10.73
C VAL A 134 8.33 2.01 -10.42
N LYS A 135 8.20 2.78 -9.33
CA LYS A 135 6.98 3.48 -8.96
C LYS A 135 7.33 4.94 -8.67
N ILE A 136 6.55 5.86 -9.22
CA ILE A 136 6.68 7.30 -8.98
C ILE A 136 5.40 7.81 -8.36
N LYS A 137 5.53 8.54 -7.25
CA LYS A 137 4.46 9.33 -6.64
C LYS A 137 4.59 10.77 -7.14
N PHE A 138 3.54 11.30 -7.73
CA PHE A 138 3.45 12.68 -8.18
C PHE A 138 2.80 13.54 -7.08
N PRO A 139 3.33 14.73 -6.75
CA PRO A 139 2.80 15.60 -5.71
C PRO A 139 1.51 16.31 -6.18
N THR A 140 0.44 15.57 -6.30
CA THR A 140 -0.87 16.06 -6.77
C THR A 140 -1.86 16.34 -5.65
N ALA A 141 -1.57 15.86 -4.44
CA ALA A 141 -2.38 16.09 -3.26
C ALA A 141 -2.19 17.51 -2.70
N ASP A 142 -3.17 17.98 -1.94
CA ASP A 142 -3.06 19.25 -1.22
C ASP A 142 -2.16 19.10 0.02
N GLU A 143 -0.91 19.57 -0.09
CA GLU A 143 0.09 19.51 0.99
C GLU A 143 -0.32 20.34 2.21
N ASN A 144 -1.07 21.44 2.02
CA ASN A 144 -1.50 22.30 3.11
C ASN A 144 -2.52 21.61 4.02
N ARG A 145 -3.24 20.63 3.45
CA ARG A 145 -4.20 19.78 4.15
C ARG A 145 -3.56 18.48 4.69
N GLY A 146 -2.27 18.25 4.42
CA GLY A 146 -1.56 17.06 4.85
C GLY A 146 -1.94 15.78 4.08
N LEU A 147 -2.57 15.89 2.91
CA LEU A 147 -2.96 14.77 2.06
C LEU A 147 -1.80 14.21 1.22
N GLY A 148 -0.67 14.91 1.21
CA GLY A 148 0.59 14.54 0.58
C GLY A 148 1.72 15.42 1.08
N THR A 149 2.94 15.17 0.58
CA THR A 149 4.15 15.91 0.97
C THR A 149 4.43 17.14 0.11
N GLY A 150 3.76 17.27 -1.04
CA GLY A 150 4.13 18.25 -2.06
C GLY A 150 5.41 17.89 -2.85
N GLU A 151 6.01 16.74 -2.58
CA GLU A 151 7.27 16.29 -3.16
C GLU A 151 7.09 14.96 -3.91
N TYR A 152 7.98 14.67 -4.86
CA TYR A 152 8.04 13.38 -5.53
C TYR A 152 8.60 12.30 -4.60
N ASP A 153 8.08 11.08 -4.68
CA ASP A 153 8.74 9.89 -4.16
C ASP A 153 9.02 8.93 -5.32
N GLU A 154 10.20 8.33 -5.32
CA GLU A 154 10.64 7.40 -6.33
C GLU A 154 10.95 6.05 -5.68
N THR A 155 10.34 4.98 -6.16
CA THR A 155 10.58 3.63 -5.64
C THR A 155 11.16 2.75 -6.73
N ILE A 156 12.21 2.04 -6.38
CA ILE A 156 12.70 0.88 -7.14
C ILE A 156 12.42 -0.37 -6.31
N GLY A 157 12.03 -1.46 -6.98
CA GLY A 157 11.75 -2.70 -6.26
C GLY A 157 11.75 -3.92 -7.18
N VAL A 158 11.57 -5.06 -6.55
CA VAL A 158 11.45 -6.35 -7.22
C VAL A 158 10.39 -7.20 -6.53
N ASP A 159 9.48 -7.73 -7.33
CA ASP A 159 8.48 -8.71 -6.92
C ASP A 159 8.94 -10.09 -7.38
N LEU A 160 8.89 -11.07 -6.48
CA LEU A 160 9.17 -12.47 -6.76
C LEU A 160 7.94 -13.32 -6.43
N SER A 161 7.59 -14.22 -7.32
CA SER A 161 6.52 -15.19 -7.08
C SER A 161 6.96 -16.59 -7.47
N LYS A 162 6.47 -17.58 -6.71
CA LYS A 162 6.82 -19.00 -6.94
C LYS A 162 5.68 -19.92 -6.54
N ARG A 163 5.26 -20.78 -7.45
CA ARG A 163 4.42 -21.93 -7.13
C ARG A 163 5.27 -22.97 -6.37
N LEU A 164 4.99 -23.16 -5.10
CA LEU A 164 5.73 -24.10 -4.24
C LEU A 164 5.23 -25.54 -4.41
N ILE A 165 3.92 -25.72 -4.34
CA ILE A 165 3.20 -26.96 -4.61
C ILE A 165 1.86 -26.64 -5.27
N HIS A 166 1.07 -27.66 -5.62
CA HIS A 166 -0.26 -27.43 -6.20
C HIS A 166 -1.11 -26.52 -5.31
N GLY A 167 -1.55 -25.41 -5.87
CA GLY A 167 -2.37 -24.40 -5.19
C GLY A 167 -1.64 -23.47 -4.22
N LEU A 168 -0.40 -23.77 -3.80
CA LEU A 168 0.39 -22.95 -2.88
C LEU A 168 1.43 -22.10 -3.61
N PHE A 169 1.40 -20.81 -3.37
CA PHE A 169 2.33 -19.83 -3.91
C PHE A 169 3.06 -19.12 -2.78
N GLY A 170 4.34 -18.83 -2.98
CA GLY A 170 5.14 -17.95 -2.13
C GLY A 170 5.41 -16.64 -2.84
N TYR A 171 5.39 -15.54 -2.10
CA TYR A 171 5.65 -14.19 -2.59
C TYR A 171 6.70 -13.51 -1.74
N LEU A 172 7.59 -12.78 -2.37
CA LEU A 172 8.55 -11.87 -1.75
C LEU A 172 8.59 -10.58 -2.56
N SER A 173 8.47 -9.45 -1.90
CA SER A 173 8.69 -8.14 -2.48
C SER A 173 9.73 -7.38 -1.69
N LEU A 174 10.65 -6.72 -2.39
CA LEU A 174 11.66 -5.85 -1.83
C LEU A 174 11.62 -4.52 -2.56
N SER A 175 11.73 -3.42 -1.81
CA SER A 175 11.69 -2.08 -2.40
C SER A 175 12.58 -1.10 -1.65
N TYR A 176 13.05 -0.09 -2.36
CA TYR A 176 13.71 1.07 -1.79
C TYR A 176 13.05 2.33 -2.36
N THR A 177 12.58 3.19 -1.46
CA THR A 177 11.89 4.44 -1.80
C THR A 177 12.76 5.63 -1.43
N PHE A 178 13.08 6.45 -2.41
CA PHE A 178 13.62 7.78 -2.23
C PHE A 178 12.45 8.72 -1.93
N ILE A 179 12.43 9.27 -0.72
CA ILE A 179 11.30 10.09 -0.26
C ILE A 179 11.65 11.55 -0.41
N GLY A 180 10.81 12.29 -1.15
CA GLY A 180 10.88 13.73 -1.23
C GLY A 180 10.60 14.37 0.11
N SER A 181 11.49 15.24 0.57
CA SER A 181 11.43 15.87 1.88
C SER A 181 11.10 17.35 1.72
N PRO A 182 9.90 17.82 2.10
CA PRO A 182 9.55 19.23 2.05
C PRO A 182 10.52 20.08 2.90
N PRO A 183 10.71 21.36 2.55
CA PRO A 183 11.54 22.27 3.35
C PRO A 183 11.14 22.27 4.83
N GLY A 184 12.10 22.04 5.73
CA GLY A 184 11.86 21.97 7.17
C GLY A 184 11.42 20.62 7.71
N SER A 185 11.21 19.61 6.85
CA SER A 185 11.03 18.22 7.24
C SER A 185 12.36 17.46 7.15
N ASP A 186 12.43 16.30 7.83
CA ASP A 186 13.62 15.45 7.89
C ASP A 186 13.21 14.00 7.58
N LEU A 187 12.54 13.83 6.40
CA LEU A 187 12.11 12.51 5.96
C LEU A 187 13.30 11.71 5.42
N ARG A 188 13.27 10.41 5.66
CA ARG A 188 14.32 9.46 5.28
C ARG A 188 13.83 8.52 4.21
N ASN A 189 14.73 8.07 3.37
CA ASN A 189 14.46 6.99 2.44
C ASN A 189 14.05 5.72 3.20
N SER A 190 13.21 4.91 2.60
CA SER A 190 12.65 3.70 3.23
C SER A 190 12.99 2.45 2.43
N PHE A 191 13.45 1.42 3.14
CA PHE A 191 13.52 0.06 2.61
C PHE A 191 12.26 -0.68 3.06
N GLY A 192 11.49 -1.20 2.09
CA GLY A 192 10.27 -1.97 2.32
C GLY A 192 10.42 -3.42 1.88
N TRP A 193 9.73 -4.32 2.56
CA TRP A 193 9.66 -5.73 2.23
C TRP A 193 8.31 -6.35 2.59
N SER A 194 7.92 -7.39 1.86
CA SER A 194 6.73 -8.19 2.14
C SER A 194 7.03 -9.63 1.79
N LEU A 195 6.64 -10.57 2.66
CA LEU A 195 6.83 -12.01 2.46
C LEU A 195 5.57 -12.75 2.92
N GLY A 196 5.10 -13.70 2.12
CA GLY A 196 3.97 -14.52 2.55
C GLY A 196 3.50 -15.54 1.53
N PRO A 197 2.70 -16.53 1.97
CA PRO A 197 2.04 -17.48 1.10
C PRO A 197 0.65 -17.02 0.66
N ALA A 198 0.19 -17.58 -0.46
CA ALA A 198 -1.22 -17.66 -0.83
C ALA A 198 -1.57 -19.10 -1.25
N TYR A 199 -2.78 -19.52 -0.89
CA TYR A 199 -3.28 -20.86 -1.23
C TYR A 199 -4.61 -20.78 -1.98
N ALA A 200 -4.64 -21.33 -3.19
CA ALA A 200 -5.81 -21.36 -4.05
C ALA A 200 -6.70 -22.57 -3.76
N LEU A 201 -7.98 -22.33 -3.46
CA LEU A 201 -9.03 -23.28 -3.15
C LEU A 201 -10.22 -23.10 -4.12
N GLY A 202 -10.01 -23.46 -5.38
CA GLY A 202 -11.01 -23.21 -6.43
C GLY A 202 -11.24 -21.73 -6.66
N PRO A 203 -12.48 -21.19 -6.46
CA PRO A 203 -12.73 -19.76 -6.65
C PRO A 203 -12.22 -18.88 -5.50
N VAL A 204 -11.79 -19.47 -4.39
CA VAL A 204 -11.26 -18.75 -3.21
C VAL A 204 -9.76 -18.91 -3.17
N SER A 205 -9.05 -17.84 -2.86
CA SER A 205 -7.64 -17.87 -2.47
C SER A 205 -7.51 -17.24 -1.09
N VAL A 206 -6.77 -17.86 -0.19
CA VAL A 206 -6.43 -17.28 1.12
C VAL A 206 -4.96 -16.90 1.12
N PHE A 207 -4.62 -15.82 1.82
CA PHE A 207 -3.25 -15.35 1.88
C PHE A 207 -2.89 -14.81 3.27
N GLY A 208 -1.59 -14.82 3.56
CA GLY A 208 -1.02 -14.19 4.74
C GLY A 208 0.33 -13.60 4.42
N PHE A 209 0.57 -12.35 4.85
CA PHE A 209 1.81 -11.63 4.62
C PHE A 209 2.34 -11.04 5.91
N LEU A 210 3.65 -11.11 6.05
CA LEU A 210 4.42 -10.28 6.97
C LEU A 210 5.04 -9.15 6.14
N GLU A 211 4.81 -7.91 6.58
CA GLU A 211 5.19 -6.70 5.85
C GLU A 211 5.96 -5.78 6.79
N GLY A 212 7.04 -5.21 6.30
CA GLY A 212 7.84 -4.28 7.10
C GLY A 212 8.51 -3.22 6.25
N ALA A 213 8.88 -2.12 6.89
CA ALA A 213 9.65 -1.07 6.26
C ALA A 213 10.55 -0.36 7.29
N THR A 214 11.58 0.36 6.84
CA THR A 214 12.30 1.28 7.72
C THR A 214 11.51 2.57 7.89
N ALA A 215 11.51 3.10 9.10
CA ALA A 215 10.79 4.32 9.44
C ALA A 215 11.28 5.53 8.63
N ILE A 216 10.33 6.29 8.10
CA ILE A 216 10.59 7.46 7.26
C ILE A 216 10.79 8.75 8.04
N ALA A 217 10.45 8.78 9.32
CA ALA A 217 10.68 9.94 10.18
C ALA A 217 11.61 9.61 11.35
N PRO A 218 12.51 10.54 11.74
CA PRO A 218 13.40 10.33 12.86
C PRO A 218 12.64 10.09 14.17
N GLY A 219 13.03 9.04 14.90
CA GLY A 219 12.45 8.69 16.20
C GLY A 219 11.15 7.89 16.15
N GLN A 220 10.66 7.53 14.96
CA GLN A 220 9.64 6.51 14.81
C GLN A 220 10.25 5.10 14.79
N GLU A 221 9.52 4.12 15.28
CA GLU A 221 9.87 2.71 15.12
C GLU A 221 9.57 2.25 13.68
N ASP A 222 10.32 1.27 13.22
CA ASP A 222 10.10 0.64 11.92
C ASP A 222 8.74 -0.06 11.91
N PRO A 223 7.85 0.22 10.93
CA PRO A 223 6.57 -0.47 10.82
C PRO A 223 6.78 -1.95 10.51
N LEU A 224 6.02 -2.78 11.20
CA LEU A 224 5.92 -4.23 11.01
C LEU A 224 4.48 -4.66 11.18
N ASP A 225 3.93 -5.33 10.16
CA ASP A 225 2.53 -5.72 10.09
C ASP A 225 2.37 -7.18 9.69
N VAL A 226 1.34 -7.84 10.21
CA VAL A 226 0.82 -9.08 9.66
C VAL A 226 -0.54 -8.82 9.03
N ARG A 227 -0.70 -9.27 7.79
CA ARG A 227 -1.94 -9.17 7.04
C ARG A 227 -2.41 -10.54 6.61
N VAL A 228 -3.68 -10.86 6.86
CA VAL A 228 -4.35 -12.08 6.40
C VAL A 228 -5.62 -11.73 5.67
N GLY A 229 -5.95 -12.49 4.63
CA GLY A 229 -7.13 -12.21 3.84
C GLY A 229 -7.52 -13.32 2.91
N ALA A 230 -8.57 -13.04 2.12
CA ALA A 230 -9.05 -13.92 1.08
C ALA A 230 -9.46 -13.13 -0.16
N GLU A 231 -9.27 -13.74 -1.31
CA GLU A 231 -9.78 -13.30 -2.60
C GLU A 231 -10.82 -14.31 -3.07
N PHE A 232 -11.93 -13.82 -3.58
CA PHE A 232 -13.01 -14.62 -4.17
C PHE A 232 -13.24 -14.23 -5.63
N GLY A 233 -13.02 -15.17 -6.55
CA GLY A 233 -13.39 -15.03 -7.96
C GLY A 233 -14.89 -15.20 -8.14
N LEU A 234 -15.62 -14.08 -8.17
CA LEU A 234 -17.09 -14.09 -8.34
C LEU A 234 -17.47 -14.43 -9.78
N LEU A 235 -16.71 -13.88 -10.73
CA LEU A 235 -16.82 -14.14 -12.17
C LEU A 235 -15.39 -14.27 -12.74
N PRO A 236 -15.19 -14.82 -13.94
CA PRO A 236 -13.86 -14.86 -14.56
C PRO A 236 -13.15 -13.50 -14.59
N ALA A 237 -13.92 -12.42 -14.83
CA ALA A 237 -13.41 -11.06 -14.89
C ALA A 237 -13.50 -10.30 -13.56
N LEU A 238 -14.20 -10.80 -12.53
CA LEU A 238 -14.47 -10.06 -11.29
C LEU A 238 -13.97 -10.80 -10.07
N LYS A 239 -13.09 -10.15 -9.31
CA LYS A 239 -12.55 -10.62 -8.05
C LYS A 239 -12.91 -9.69 -6.91
N LEU A 240 -13.27 -10.25 -5.76
CA LEU A 240 -13.48 -9.56 -4.49
C LEU A 240 -12.37 -9.94 -3.53
N THR A 241 -11.85 -8.98 -2.78
CA THR A 241 -10.78 -9.20 -1.79
C THR A 241 -11.22 -8.63 -0.45
N GLY A 242 -10.94 -9.36 0.61
CA GLY A 242 -11.08 -8.89 1.98
C GLY A 242 -9.84 -9.25 2.79
N ALA A 243 -9.36 -8.33 3.64
CA ALA A 243 -8.23 -8.61 4.51
C ALA A 243 -8.33 -7.85 5.83
N VAL A 244 -7.64 -8.40 6.83
CA VAL A 244 -7.42 -7.78 8.14
C VAL A 244 -5.91 -7.66 8.33
N THR A 245 -5.48 -6.53 8.87
CA THR A 245 -4.07 -6.25 9.21
C THR A 245 -3.95 -6.04 10.72
N ARG A 246 -2.86 -6.48 11.31
CA ARG A 246 -2.47 -6.19 12.69
C ARG A 246 -1.06 -5.65 12.70
N GLY A 247 -0.86 -4.46 13.26
CA GLY A 247 0.45 -3.92 13.54
C GLY A 247 1.15 -4.68 14.66
N LEU A 248 2.41 -4.97 14.46
CA LEU A 248 3.29 -5.68 15.39
C LEU A 248 4.33 -4.74 16.03
N SER A 249 4.43 -3.49 15.55
CA SER A 249 5.31 -2.46 16.07
C SER A 249 4.55 -1.15 16.28
N LYS A 250 5.13 -0.21 17.02
CA LYS A 250 4.53 1.12 17.22
C LYS A 250 4.59 2.02 16.00
N GLY A 251 5.45 1.70 15.02
CA GLY A 251 5.48 2.39 13.73
C GLY A 251 4.31 2.05 12.82
N SER A 252 3.58 0.98 13.16
CA SER A 252 2.43 0.48 12.44
C SER A 252 1.12 1.03 13.00
N ALA A 253 0.07 0.84 12.22
CA ALA A 253 -1.29 0.96 12.73
C ALA A 253 -1.61 -0.19 13.69
N ASP A 254 -2.50 0.03 14.66
CA ASP A 254 -2.95 -1.04 15.55
C ASP A 254 -3.73 -2.10 14.80
N TRP A 255 -4.65 -1.69 13.93
CA TRP A 255 -5.55 -2.57 13.19
C TRP A 255 -5.79 -2.14 11.75
N GLY A 256 -6.04 -3.14 10.86
CA GLY A 256 -6.42 -3.04 9.48
C GLY A 256 -7.61 -3.85 9.04
N VAL A 257 -8.49 -3.22 8.22
CA VAL A 257 -9.47 -3.94 7.41
C VAL A 257 -9.49 -3.34 6.01
N SER A 258 -9.49 -4.19 5.03
CA SER A 258 -9.65 -3.78 3.64
C SER A 258 -10.71 -4.62 2.94
N ALA A 259 -11.45 -3.99 2.03
CA ALA A 259 -12.31 -4.65 1.10
C ALA A 259 -12.09 -4.04 -0.29
N GLY A 260 -11.95 -4.88 -1.29
CA GLY A 260 -11.63 -4.44 -2.65
C GLY A 260 -12.32 -5.26 -3.72
N LEU A 261 -12.35 -4.69 -4.91
CA LEU A 261 -12.80 -5.37 -6.11
C LEU A 261 -11.83 -5.09 -7.28
N ALA A 262 -11.68 -6.07 -8.16
CA ALA A 262 -10.89 -5.95 -9.36
C ALA A 262 -11.64 -6.56 -10.55
N LEU A 263 -11.69 -5.79 -11.64
CA LEU A 263 -12.16 -6.23 -12.96
C LEU A 263 -10.96 -6.42 -13.86
N ARG A 264 -10.97 -7.49 -14.66
CA ARG A 264 -9.90 -7.85 -15.60
C ARG A 264 -10.50 -8.21 -16.96
N PHE A 265 -9.85 -7.68 -18.01
CA PHE A 265 -10.29 -7.84 -19.40
C PHE A 265 -9.12 -8.28 -20.29
#